data_27612a06a08edfcb6b210dcd06c7aff5
#
_entry.id   27612a06a08edfcb6b210dcd06c7aff5
#
_cell.length_a   1.000
_cell.length_b   1.000
_cell.length_c   1.000
_cell.angle_alpha   90.00
_cell.angle_beta   90.00
_cell.angle_gamma   90.00
#
_symmetry.space_group_name_H-M   'P 1'
#
loop_
_entity.id
_entity.type
_entity.pdbx_description
1 polymer ?
#
loop_
_entity_poly.entity_id
_entity_poly.type
_entity_poly.pdbx_seq_one_letter_code
_entity_poly.pdbx_strand_id
1 'polypeptide(L)'
;FDKTVEDIRTTVKHYYSCYPLVFQMCVLLLNHYLLAKTQKLQTELLHYMSDLCDHIIAHCADLNLCKDTLILKALILMGGGQYKEALQILEADSDPRTLSRESDSVLVSAYLMNGDREKACDFAQITMYLNLFSLVELSAKYLTVAASDQNAFDMTVERVESLIDSYQLVKLNANAVSVFEYQAALGYLQFDDPDAAL
;
A
#
# COMPACT_ATOMS: atom_id res chain seq x y z
N PHE A 1 5.35 25.41 0.93
CA PHE A 1 4.90 24.37 1.85
C PHE A 1 4.03 24.95 2.98
N ASP A 2 4.54 25.94 3.76
CA ASP A 2 3.81 26.50 4.91
C ASP A 2 2.44 27.07 4.51
N LYS A 3 2.37 27.79 3.37
CA LYS A 3 1.09 28.28 2.82
C LYS A 3 0.14 27.13 2.46
N THR A 4 0.65 26.08 1.83
CA THR A 4 -0.15 24.91 1.45
C THR A 4 -0.73 24.20 2.68
N VAL A 5 0.04 24.09 3.75
CA VAL A 5 -0.44 23.51 5.02
C VAL A 5 -1.57 24.36 5.60
N GLU A 6 -1.47 25.69 5.57
CA GLU A 6 -2.52 26.60 6.06
C GLU A 6 -3.77 26.53 5.18
N ASP A 7 -3.62 26.45 3.87
CA ASP A 7 -4.72 26.27 2.93
C ASP A 7 -5.45 24.94 3.20
N ILE A 8 -4.69 23.85 3.45
CA ILE A 8 -5.27 22.53 3.81
C ILE A 8 -6.05 22.63 5.13
N ARG A 9 -5.47 23.23 6.18
CA ARG A 9 -6.16 23.40 7.48
C ARG A 9 -7.45 24.19 7.35
N THR A 10 -7.42 25.26 6.55
CA THR A 10 -8.61 26.07 6.27
C THR A 10 -9.67 25.28 5.51
N THR A 11 -9.26 24.52 4.49
CA THR A 11 -10.15 23.65 3.71
C THR A 11 -10.80 22.58 4.57
N VAL A 12 -10.00 21.87 5.37
CA VAL A 12 -10.50 20.84 6.28
C VAL A 12 -11.48 21.43 7.29
N LYS A 13 -11.17 22.60 7.88
CA LYS A 13 -12.08 23.29 8.81
C LYS A 13 -13.42 23.64 8.18
N HIS A 14 -13.42 24.04 6.92
CA HIS A 14 -14.62 24.42 6.19
C HIS A 14 -15.47 23.21 5.75
N TYR A 15 -14.81 22.11 5.40
CA TYR A 15 -15.44 20.89 4.90
C TYR A 15 -15.23 19.68 5.84
N TYR A 16 -15.28 19.92 7.15
CA TYR A 16 -14.92 18.93 8.17
C TYR A 16 -15.75 17.64 8.12
N SER A 17 -16.99 17.71 7.64
CA SER A 17 -17.89 16.56 7.46
C SER A 17 -17.81 15.93 6.05
N CYS A 18 -16.98 16.45 5.16
CA CYS A 18 -16.74 15.84 3.85
C CYS A 18 -15.59 14.85 3.97
N TYR A 19 -15.86 13.66 4.51
CA TYR A 19 -14.85 12.65 4.85
C TYR A 19 -13.93 12.27 3.68
N PRO A 20 -14.40 12.10 2.42
CA PRO A 20 -13.49 11.84 1.30
C PRO A 20 -12.49 12.97 1.05
N LEU A 21 -12.91 14.23 1.22
CA LEU A 21 -12.02 15.38 1.08
C LEU A 21 -11.00 15.42 2.22
N VAL A 22 -11.45 15.22 3.48
CA VAL A 22 -10.56 15.19 4.65
C VAL A 22 -9.52 14.08 4.49
N PHE A 23 -9.92 12.90 4.03
CA PHE A 23 -9.01 11.79 3.71
C PHE A 23 -7.95 12.20 2.68
N GLN A 24 -8.34 12.80 1.55
CA GLN A 24 -7.40 13.26 0.53
C GLN A 24 -6.43 14.32 1.04
N MET A 25 -6.89 15.21 1.93
CA MET A 25 -6.01 16.20 2.58
C MET A 25 -4.98 15.52 3.49
N CYS A 26 -5.36 14.46 4.21
CA CYS A 26 -4.42 13.68 5.01
C CYS A 26 -3.39 12.96 4.12
N VAL A 27 -3.81 12.35 3.01
CA VAL A 27 -2.90 11.73 2.03
C VAL A 27 -1.90 12.75 1.49
N LEU A 28 -2.37 13.92 1.10
CA LEU A 28 -1.52 15.00 0.59
C LEU A 28 -0.50 15.46 1.63
N LEU A 29 -0.92 15.64 2.88
CA LEU A 29 -0.02 16.01 3.98
C LEU A 29 1.00 14.90 4.27
N LEU A 30 0.59 13.64 4.29
CA LEU A 30 1.48 12.51 4.55
C LEU A 30 2.59 12.40 3.48
N ASN A 31 2.24 12.61 2.22
CA ASN A 31 3.22 12.56 1.13
C ASN A 31 4.26 13.70 1.19
N HIS A 32 3.96 14.77 1.93
CA HIS A 32 4.79 15.98 1.89
C HIS A 32 5.25 16.49 3.27
N TYR A 33 4.86 15.87 4.39
CA TYR A 33 5.19 16.36 5.74
C TYR A 33 6.69 16.48 6.00
N LEU A 34 7.51 15.65 5.35
CA LEU A 34 8.97 15.70 5.46
C LEU A 34 9.57 17.00 4.87
N LEU A 35 8.82 17.74 4.05
CA LEU A 35 9.22 19.06 3.55
C LEU A 35 9.12 20.16 4.62
N ALA A 36 8.53 19.87 5.78
CA ALA A 36 8.48 20.80 6.90
C ALA A 36 9.90 21.06 7.45
N LYS A 37 10.21 22.34 7.64
CA LYS A 37 11.56 22.81 8.00
C LYS A 37 12.06 22.35 9.37
N THR A 38 11.15 21.98 10.25
CA THR A 38 11.49 21.59 11.63
C THR A 38 10.83 20.28 11.99
N GLN A 39 11.54 19.45 12.75
CA GLN A 39 11.02 18.19 13.27
C GLN A 39 9.76 18.41 14.14
N LYS A 40 9.72 19.52 14.87
CA LYS A 40 8.53 19.89 15.65
C LYS A 40 7.29 20.02 14.76
N LEU A 41 7.39 20.72 13.64
CA LEU A 41 6.27 20.88 12.69
C LEU A 41 5.91 19.56 12.03
N GLN A 42 6.88 18.70 11.71
CA GLN A 42 6.63 17.36 11.19
C GLN A 42 5.78 16.54 12.17
N THR A 43 6.16 16.54 13.45
CA THR A 43 5.42 15.84 14.52
C THR A 43 4.01 16.43 14.70
N GLU A 44 3.87 17.75 14.69
CA GLU A 44 2.57 18.43 14.78
C GLU A 44 1.64 18.05 13.60
N LEU A 45 2.19 17.91 12.40
CA LEU A 45 1.43 17.49 11.22
C LEU A 45 1.00 16.02 11.32
N LEU A 46 1.87 15.13 11.82
CA LEU A 46 1.52 13.73 12.04
C LEU A 46 0.38 13.60 13.06
N HIS A 47 0.43 14.32 14.18
CA HIS A 47 -0.67 14.35 15.16
C HIS A 47 -1.95 14.88 14.55
N TYR A 48 -1.89 16.00 13.83
CA TYR A 48 -3.05 16.57 13.16
C TYR A 48 -3.71 15.60 12.19
N MET A 49 -2.92 14.90 11.36
CA MET A 49 -3.44 13.88 10.45
C MET A 49 -4.06 12.69 11.21
N SER A 50 -3.42 12.26 12.31
CA SER A 50 -3.95 11.18 13.14
C SER A 50 -5.31 11.53 13.72
N ASP A 51 -5.49 12.75 14.24
CA ASP A 51 -6.78 13.25 14.77
C ASP A 51 -7.88 13.28 13.68
N LEU A 52 -7.51 13.67 12.45
CA LEU A 52 -8.43 13.65 11.32
C LEU A 52 -8.82 12.23 10.91
N CYS A 53 -7.89 11.28 10.95
CA CYS A 53 -8.22 9.88 10.72
C CYS A 53 -9.19 9.34 11.78
N ASP A 54 -8.98 9.67 13.06
CA ASP A 54 -9.89 9.29 14.13
C ASP A 54 -11.29 9.90 13.95
N HIS A 55 -11.34 11.14 13.49
CA HIS A 55 -12.62 11.78 13.16
C HIS A 55 -13.36 11.06 12.03
N ILE A 56 -12.67 10.67 10.94
CA ILE A 56 -13.28 9.93 9.85
C ILE A 56 -13.79 8.57 10.33
N ILE A 57 -12.95 7.81 11.04
CA ILE A 57 -13.29 6.46 11.54
C ILE A 57 -14.51 6.51 12.47
N ALA A 58 -14.60 7.54 13.32
CA ALA A 58 -15.69 7.66 14.30
C ALA A 58 -17.04 8.09 13.70
N HIS A 59 -17.05 8.81 12.58
CA HIS A 59 -18.25 9.47 12.10
C HIS A 59 -18.65 9.12 10.66
N CYS A 60 -17.76 8.52 9.87
CA CYS A 60 -18.06 8.13 8.49
C CYS A 60 -18.84 6.83 8.45
N ALA A 61 -19.92 6.80 7.66
CA ALA A 61 -20.72 5.58 7.46
C ALA A 61 -20.18 4.69 6.31
N ASP A 62 -19.26 5.19 5.50
CA ASP A 62 -18.62 4.42 4.42
C ASP A 62 -17.53 3.52 4.99
N LEU A 63 -17.81 2.22 5.05
CA LEU A 63 -16.90 1.22 5.59
C LEU A 63 -15.60 1.09 4.77
N ASN A 64 -15.65 1.30 3.45
CA ASN A 64 -14.45 1.25 2.62
C ASN A 64 -13.53 2.42 2.93
N LEU A 65 -14.08 3.62 3.01
CA LEU A 65 -13.31 4.80 3.39
C LEU A 65 -12.75 4.67 4.81
N CYS A 66 -13.49 4.06 5.75
CA CYS A 66 -12.98 3.78 7.10
C CYS A 66 -11.79 2.80 7.07
N LYS A 67 -11.85 1.74 6.25
CA LYS A 67 -10.72 0.80 6.07
C LYS A 67 -9.49 1.48 5.48
N ASP A 68 -9.66 2.24 4.40
CA ASP A 68 -8.58 3.02 3.82
C ASP A 68 -7.98 4.01 4.82
N THR A 69 -8.82 4.61 5.68
CA THR A 69 -8.40 5.53 6.73
C THR A 69 -7.61 4.82 7.84
N LEU A 70 -7.95 3.57 8.18
CA LEU A 70 -7.16 2.77 9.14
C LEU A 70 -5.75 2.49 8.60
N ILE A 71 -5.63 2.14 7.31
CA ILE A 71 -4.33 1.95 6.65
C ILE A 71 -3.53 3.27 6.66
N LEU A 72 -4.18 4.39 6.30
CA LEU A 72 -3.56 5.71 6.31
C LEU A 72 -3.08 6.08 7.72
N LYS A 73 -3.88 5.82 8.76
CA LYS A 73 -3.51 6.04 10.16
C LYS A 73 -2.30 5.22 10.56
N ALA A 74 -2.23 3.95 10.16
CA ALA A 74 -1.07 3.11 10.42
C ALA A 74 0.20 3.68 9.78
N LEU A 75 0.13 4.18 8.53
CA LEU A 75 1.25 4.85 7.86
C LEU A 75 1.69 6.13 8.58
N ILE A 76 0.75 6.94 9.07
CA ILE A 76 1.03 8.14 9.88
C ILE A 76 1.76 7.77 11.18
N LEU A 77 1.28 6.75 11.88
CA LEU A 77 1.92 6.24 13.10
C LEU A 77 3.34 5.72 12.83
N MET A 78 3.53 5.00 11.72
CA MET A 78 4.87 4.55 11.30
C MET A 78 5.79 5.73 11.00
N GLY A 79 5.31 6.78 10.36
CA GLY A 79 6.06 8.02 10.13
C GLY A 79 6.46 8.74 11.43
N GLY A 80 5.68 8.58 12.49
CA GLY A 80 5.97 9.05 13.85
C GLY A 80 6.81 8.10 14.71
N GLY A 81 7.21 6.93 14.19
CA GLY A 81 7.95 5.91 14.95
C GLY A 81 7.10 5.07 15.90
N GLN A 82 5.78 5.17 15.83
CA GLN A 82 4.81 4.46 16.68
C GLN A 82 4.44 3.10 16.06
N TYR A 83 5.47 2.24 15.86
CA TYR A 83 5.31 0.97 15.13
C TYR A 83 4.39 -0.04 15.82
N LYS A 84 4.35 -0.04 17.17
CA LYS A 84 3.50 -0.97 17.92
C LYS A 84 2.01 -0.66 17.73
N GLU A 85 1.65 0.60 17.77
CA GLU A 85 0.29 1.08 17.55
C GLU A 85 -0.15 0.85 16.10
N ALA A 86 0.76 1.09 15.14
CA ALA A 86 0.51 0.79 13.74
C ALA A 86 0.25 -0.71 13.51
N LEU A 87 1.05 -1.59 14.12
CA LEU A 87 0.84 -3.04 14.04
C LEU A 87 -0.51 -3.46 14.62
N GLN A 88 -0.92 -2.92 15.77
CA GLN A 88 -2.22 -3.24 16.36
C GLN A 88 -3.38 -2.92 15.44
N ILE A 89 -3.31 -1.78 14.72
CA ILE A 89 -4.35 -1.40 13.75
C ILE A 89 -4.35 -2.36 12.57
N LEU A 90 -3.19 -2.67 12.00
CA LEU A 90 -3.07 -3.51 10.81
C LEU A 90 -3.42 -4.98 11.11
N GLU A 91 -3.02 -5.50 12.27
CA GLU A 91 -3.33 -6.87 12.69
C GLU A 91 -4.82 -7.07 12.99
N ALA A 92 -5.51 -6.05 13.50
CA ALA A 92 -6.94 -6.12 13.78
C ALA A 92 -7.78 -6.28 12.50
N ASP A 93 -7.31 -5.75 11.36
CA ASP A 93 -7.99 -5.85 10.05
C ASP A 93 -7.41 -6.99 9.17
N SER A 94 -6.24 -7.51 9.52
CA SER A 94 -5.51 -8.53 8.75
C SER A 94 -5.57 -9.89 9.41
N ASP A 95 -6.67 -10.64 9.24
CA ASP A 95 -6.57 -12.09 9.42
C ASP A 95 -6.10 -12.73 8.10
N PRO A 96 -4.83 -13.20 8.01
CA PRO A 96 -4.33 -13.86 6.80
C PRO A 96 -5.11 -15.13 6.44
N ARG A 97 -5.97 -15.61 7.34
CA ARG A 97 -6.85 -16.75 7.14
C ARG A 97 -8.23 -16.37 6.60
N THR A 98 -8.62 -15.10 6.70
CA THR A 98 -9.78 -14.58 6.00
C THR A 98 -9.39 -14.26 4.56
N LEU A 99 -9.51 -15.24 3.69
CA LEU A 99 -9.39 -15.07 2.25
C LEU A 99 -10.51 -14.14 1.76
N SER A 100 -10.29 -12.84 1.89
CA SER A 100 -11.22 -11.81 1.40
C SER A 100 -11.40 -11.84 -0.13
N ARG A 101 -10.71 -12.75 -0.82
CA ARG A 101 -10.70 -12.91 -2.28
C ARG A 101 -11.65 -13.97 -2.82
N GLU A 102 -12.33 -14.70 -1.96
CA GLU A 102 -13.44 -15.58 -2.40
C GLU A 102 -14.52 -14.75 -3.10
N SER A 103 -14.73 -13.49 -2.68
CA SER A 103 -15.68 -12.59 -3.30
C SER A 103 -15.39 -12.29 -4.78
N ASP A 104 -14.11 -12.22 -5.18
CA ASP A 104 -13.73 -11.88 -6.55
C ASP A 104 -14.09 -13.02 -7.52
N SER A 105 -13.78 -14.26 -7.16
CA SER A 105 -14.14 -15.43 -7.98
C SER A 105 -15.65 -15.67 -8.02
N VAL A 106 -16.35 -15.40 -6.92
CA VAL A 106 -17.81 -15.45 -6.85
C VAL A 106 -18.44 -14.38 -7.75
N LEU A 107 -17.88 -13.16 -7.76
CA LEU A 107 -18.36 -12.07 -8.60
C LEU A 107 -18.19 -12.39 -10.11
N VAL A 108 -17.02 -12.94 -10.49
CA VAL A 108 -16.82 -13.44 -11.88
C VAL A 108 -17.88 -14.48 -12.24
N SER A 109 -18.13 -15.43 -11.35
CA SER A 109 -19.15 -16.48 -11.54
C SER A 109 -20.55 -15.88 -11.66
N ALA A 110 -20.89 -14.90 -10.84
CA ALA A 110 -22.18 -14.19 -10.90
C ALA A 110 -22.38 -13.45 -12.23
N TYR A 111 -21.35 -12.75 -12.75
CA TYR A 111 -21.40 -12.15 -14.07
C TYR A 111 -21.61 -13.18 -15.17
N LEU A 112 -20.91 -14.33 -15.12
CA LEU A 112 -21.09 -15.41 -16.09
C LEU A 112 -22.51 -15.99 -16.05
N MET A 113 -23.05 -16.23 -14.87
CA MET A 113 -24.42 -16.77 -14.69
C MET A 113 -25.48 -15.77 -15.13
N ASN A 114 -25.21 -14.47 -15.00
CA ASN A 114 -26.10 -13.40 -15.50
C ASN A 114 -25.99 -13.19 -17.03
N GLY A 115 -25.04 -13.85 -17.71
CA GLY A 115 -24.81 -13.70 -19.15
C GLY A 115 -23.87 -12.55 -19.53
N ASP A 116 -23.35 -11.83 -18.57
CA ASP A 116 -22.45 -10.66 -18.74
C ASP A 116 -20.99 -11.11 -18.94
N ARG A 117 -20.72 -11.86 -20.01
CA ARG A 117 -19.39 -12.45 -20.27
C ARG A 117 -18.27 -11.41 -20.40
N GLU A 118 -18.55 -10.28 -21.00
CA GLU A 118 -17.60 -9.18 -21.16
C GLU A 118 -17.17 -8.64 -19.81
N LYS A 119 -18.11 -8.30 -18.94
CA LYS A 119 -17.81 -7.84 -17.57
C LYS A 119 -17.07 -8.89 -16.75
N ALA A 120 -17.43 -10.17 -16.90
CA ALA A 120 -16.73 -11.25 -16.22
C ALA A 120 -15.27 -11.33 -16.65
N CYS A 121 -15.00 -11.19 -17.95
CA CYS A 121 -13.66 -11.22 -18.52
C CYS A 121 -12.83 -10.01 -18.04
N ASP A 122 -13.36 -8.82 -18.14
CA ASP A 122 -12.69 -7.57 -17.74
C ASP A 122 -12.37 -7.58 -16.26
N PHE A 123 -13.35 -7.93 -15.40
CA PHE A 123 -13.13 -8.00 -13.97
C PHE A 123 -12.08 -9.06 -13.60
N ALA A 124 -12.15 -10.25 -14.20
CA ALA A 124 -11.18 -11.30 -13.96
C ALA A 124 -9.75 -10.86 -14.34
N GLN A 125 -9.57 -10.24 -15.51
CA GLN A 125 -8.27 -9.74 -15.96
C GLN A 125 -7.71 -8.68 -15.03
N ILE A 126 -8.50 -7.65 -14.68
CA ILE A 126 -8.07 -6.59 -13.78
C ILE A 126 -7.64 -7.18 -12.42
N THR A 127 -8.48 -8.06 -11.86
CA THR A 127 -8.20 -8.68 -10.56
C THR A 127 -6.96 -9.57 -10.60
N MET A 128 -6.76 -10.34 -11.67
CA MET A 128 -5.53 -11.13 -11.87
C MET A 128 -4.28 -10.22 -11.84
N TYR A 129 -4.27 -9.12 -12.59
CA TYR A 129 -3.12 -8.20 -12.63
C TYR A 129 -2.88 -7.53 -11.29
N LEU A 130 -3.92 -7.08 -10.60
CA LEU A 130 -3.78 -6.51 -9.25
C LEU A 130 -3.16 -7.51 -8.27
N ASN A 131 -3.54 -8.78 -8.35
CA ASN A 131 -2.98 -9.85 -7.53
C ASN A 131 -1.52 -10.15 -7.87
N LEU A 132 -1.15 -10.10 -9.15
CA LEU A 132 0.24 -10.27 -9.59
C LEU A 132 1.13 -9.13 -9.07
N PHE A 133 0.70 -7.87 -9.18
CA PHE A 133 1.45 -6.75 -8.63
C PHE A 133 1.56 -6.82 -7.10
N SER A 134 0.49 -7.20 -6.40
CA SER A 134 0.56 -7.43 -4.95
C SER A 134 1.56 -8.52 -4.60
N LEU A 135 1.65 -9.58 -5.40
CA LEU A 135 2.66 -10.63 -5.21
C LEU A 135 4.08 -10.10 -5.39
N VAL A 136 4.34 -9.31 -6.45
CA VAL A 136 5.66 -8.70 -6.70
C VAL A 136 6.06 -7.77 -5.55
N GLU A 137 5.15 -6.90 -5.10
CA GLU A 137 5.39 -5.98 -3.97
C GLU A 137 5.68 -6.71 -2.66
N LEU A 138 4.90 -7.75 -2.35
CA LEU A 138 5.12 -8.56 -1.15
C LEU A 138 6.42 -9.36 -1.24
N SER A 139 6.78 -9.84 -2.43
CA SER A 139 8.05 -10.51 -2.65
C SER A 139 9.23 -9.58 -2.43
N ALA A 140 9.15 -8.32 -2.88
CA ALA A 140 10.17 -7.32 -2.57
C ALA A 140 10.36 -7.11 -1.05
N LYS A 141 9.27 -7.11 -0.27
CA LYS A 141 9.35 -7.06 1.20
C LYS A 141 9.89 -8.35 1.80
N TYR A 142 9.50 -9.50 1.24
CA TYR A 142 9.99 -10.80 1.69
C TYR A 142 11.51 -10.93 1.50
N LEU A 143 12.08 -10.41 0.42
CA LEU A 143 13.52 -10.43 0.20
C LEU A 143 14.30 -9.76 1.34
N THR A 144 13.77 -8.68 1.94
CA THR A 144 14.42 -8.07 3.12
C THR A 144 14.38 -8.97 4.36
N VAL A 145 13.38 -9.83 4.49
CA VAL A 145 13.28 -10.81 5.59
C VAL A 145 14.16 -12.04 5.29
N ALA A 146 14.20 -12.48 4.03
CA ALA A 146 14.97 -13.64 3.58
C ALA A 146 16.48 -13.38 3.43
N ALA A 147 16.94 -12.15 3.67
CA ALA A 147 18.36 -11.76 3.53
C ALA A 147 19.34 -12.54 4.43
N SER A 148 18.88 -13.39 5.33
CA SER A 148 19.71 -14.32 6.13
C SER A 148 19.81 -15.73 5.55
N ASP A 149 19.03 -16.07 4.51
CA ASP A 149 18.98 -17.37 3.86
C ASP A 149 19.08 -17.18 2.35
N GLN A 150 20.32 -17.28 1.83
CA GLN A 150 20.62 -17.07 0.41
C GLN A 150 19.81 -17.99 -0.50
N ASN A 151 19.61 -19.26 -0.12
CA ASN A 151 18.86 -20.19 -0.96
C ASN A 151 17.38 -19.80 -1.08
N ALA A 152 16.74 -19.40 0.03
CA ALA A 152 15.36 -18.89 0.01
C ALA A 152 15.26 -17.58 -0.77
N PHE A 153 16.27 -16.75 -0.69
CA PHE A 153 16.37 -15.49 -1.43
C PHE A 153 16.44 -15.76 -2.95
N ASP A 154 17.42 -16.56 -3.40
CA ASP A 154 17.64 -16.90 -4.82
C ASP A 154 16.38 -17.53 -5.45
N MET A 155 15.77 -18.50 -4.75
CA MET A 155 14.53 -19.13 -5.21
C MET A 155 13.37 -18.14 -5.35
N THR A 156 13.32 -17.12 -4.51
CA THR A 156 12.28 -16.10 -4.58
C THR A 156 12.52 -15.18 -5.77
N VAL A 157 13.76 -14.73 -5.98
CA VAL A 157 14.12 -13.88 -7.11
C VAL A 157 13.81 -14.61 -8.42
N GLU A 158 14.30 -15.83 -8.63
CA GLU A 158 14.08 -16.62 -9.83
C GLU A 158 12.57 -16.78 -10.16
N ARG A 159 11.76 -17.10 -9.16
CA ARG A 159 10.31 -17.29 -9.35
C ARG A 159 9.60 -16.01 -9.74
N VAL A 160 9.94 -14.90 -9.09
CA VAL A 160 9.28 -13.62 -9.35
C VAL A 160 9.73 -13.04 -10.70
N GLU A 161 10.99 -13.15 -11.07
CA GLU A 161 11.48 -12.77 -12.40
C GLU A 161 10.78 -13.56 -13.51
N SER A 162 10.69 -14.89 -13.35
CA SER A 162 9.93 -15.74 -14.29
C SER A 162 8.47 -15.32 -14.43
N LEU A 163 7.85 -14.88 -13.35
CA LEU A 163 6.47 -14.38 -13.36
C LEU A 163 6.39 -13.01 -14.05
N ILE A 164 7.30 -12.09 -13.75
CA ILE A 164 7.39 -10.77 -14.38
C ILE A 164 7.48 -10.91 -15.89
N ASP A 165 8.36 -11.79 -16.37
CA ASP A 165 8.58 -12.05 -17.79
C ASP A 165 7.35 -12.68 -18.44
N SER A 166 6.82 -13.75 -17.84
CA SER A 166 5.69 -14.51 -18.38
C SER A 166 4.44 -13.65 -18.57
N TYR A 167 4.20 -12.72 -17.67
CA TYR A 167 3.06 -11.79 -17.72
C TYR A 167 3.40 -10.42 -18.28
N GLN A 168 4.64 -10.19 -18.71
CA GLN A 168 5.14 -8.91 -19.26
C GLN A 168 4.82 -7.71 -18.36
N LEU A 169 4.97 -7.89 -17.04
CA LEU A 169 4.54 -6.91 -16.05
C LEU A 169 5.25 -5.56 -16.16
N VAL A 170 6.49 -5.53 -16.67
CA VAL A 170 7.24 -4.29 -16.95
C VAL A 170 6.46 -3.35 -17.87
N LYS A 171 5.77 -3.91 -18.88
CA LYS A 171 4.98 -3.10 -19.84
C LYS A 171 3.75 -2.47 -19.22
N LEU A 172 3.25 -3.05 -18.12
CA LEU A 172 2.03 -2.61 -17.44
C LEU A 172 2.34 -1.65 -16.29
N ASN A 173 3.37 -1.95 -15.51
CA ASN A 173 3.80 -1.12 -14.37
C ASN A 173 5.29 -1.34 -14.08
N ALA A 174 6.15 -0.66 -14.84
CA ALA A 174 7.60 -0.73 -14.65
C ALA A 174 8.04 -0.31 -13.24
N ASN A 175 7.33 0.61 -12.61
CA ASN A 175 7.72 1.12 -11.29
C ASN A 175 7.61 0.04 -10.19
N ALA A 176 6.53 -0.76 -10.21
CA ALA A 176 6.38 -1.85 -9.24
C ALA A 176 7.47 -2.93 -9.43
N VAL A 177 7.82 -3.23 -10.69
CA VAL A 177 8.91 -4.18 -11.01
C VAL A 177 10.25 -3.63 -10.56
N SER A 178 10.58 -2.37 -10.84
CA SER A 178 11.85 -1.75 -10.44
C SER A 178 12.06 -1.73 -8.92
N VAL A 179 11.00 -1.65 -8.12
CA VAL A 179 11.10 -1.77 -6.66
C VAL A 179 11.56 -3.17 -6.25
N PHE A 180 11.03 -4.21 -6.91
CA PHE A 180 11.45 -5.58 -6.65
C PHE A 180 12.91 -5.81 -7.08
N GLU A 181 13.27 -5.41 -8.31
CA GLU A 181 14.64 -5.54 -8.85
C GLU A 181 15.66 -4.82 -7.95
N TYR A 182 15.32 -3.62 -7.47
CA TYR A 182 16.16 -2.88 -6.53
C TYR A 182 16.38 -3.64 -5.21
N GLN A 183 15.35 -4.26 -4.66
CA GLN A 183 15.49 -5.06 -3.42
C GLN A 183 16.29 -6.35 -3.67
N ALA A 184 16.14 -6.97 -4.83
CA ALA A 184 16.94 -8.11 -5.22
C ALA A 184 18.43 -7.74 -5.31
N ALA A 185 18.75 -6.65 -6.01
CA ALA A 185 20.13 -6.16 -6.13
C ALA A 185 20.76 -5.83 -4.77
N LEU A 186 20.02 -5.17 -3.88
CA LEU A 186 20.49 -4.89 -2.51
C LEU A 186 20.79 -6.16 -1.71
N GLY A 187 19.96 -7.19 -1.86
CA GLY A 187 20.17 -8.47 -1.17
C GLY A 187 21.42 -9.18 -1.66
N TYR A 188 21.64 -9.24 -2.98
CA TYR A 188 22.85 -9.84 -3.54
C TYR A 188 24.13 -9.11 -3.09
N LEU A 189 24.10 -7.80 -2.99
CA LEU A 189 25.23 -7.04 -2.42
C LEU A 189 25.49 -7.39 -0.94
N GLN A 190 24.48 -7.76 -0.18
CA GLN A 190 24.64 -8.21 1.21
C GLN A 190 25.26 -9.62 1.30
N PHE A 191 25.04 -10.46 0.30
CA PHE A 191 25.65 -11.78 0.19
C PHE A 191 27.08 -11.76 -0.41
N ASP A 192 27.65 -10.57 -0.64
CA ASP A 192 28.93 -10.37 -1.36
C ASP A 192 28.92 -10.99 -2.78
N ASP A 193 27.76 -10.99 -3.44
CA ASP A 193 27.58 -11.46 -4.83
C ASP A 193 27.21 -10.27 -5.74
N PRO A 194 28.23 -9.44 -6.12
CA PRO A 194 27.98 -8.26 -6.94
C PRO A 194 27.61 -8.61 -8.39
N ASP A 195 27.98 -9.79 -8.89
CA ASP A 195 27.68 -10.20 -10.27
C ASP A 195 26.19 -10.54 -10.44
N ALA A 196 25.56 -11.08 -9.41
CA ALA A 196 24.11 -11.31 -9.39
C ALA A 196 23.28 -10.04 -9.11
N ALA A 197 23.92 -8.95 -8.67
CA ALA A 197 23.27 -7.67 -8.39
C ALA A 197 23.15 -6.75 -9.63
N LEU A 198 23.81 -7.10 -10.75
CA LEU A 198 23.80 -6.37 -12.03
C LEU A 198 22.75 -6.93 -12.99
#